data_b73384fe1e551349b4d929f77cceb7dd
#
_entry.id   b73384fe1e551349b4d929f77cceb7dd
#
_cell.length_a   1.000
_cell.length_b   1.000
_cell.length_c   1.000
_cell.angle_alpha   90.00
_cell.angle_beta   90.00
_cell.angle_gamma   90.00
#
_symmetry.space_group_name_H-M   'P 1'
#
loop_
_entity.id
_entity.type
_entity.pdbx_description
1 polymer ?
#
loop_
_entity_poly.entity_id
_entity_poly.type
_entity_poly.pdbx_seq_one_letter_code
_entity_poly.pdbx_strand_id
1 'polypeptide(L)'
;MRETRMARRTFLQLTGAAAGAALLAGCGERAESAAESGTGPMVTVLMPGQSDETACVRISAALSEVTKQKLGFSVSIEQVAPTNYSEELWKRMVCQTMPDLFFLTENQPLDVYLNQNCILPLSALLEEHPGLKALFSEQQWASRTYYRRIYAIPARAVLMYQIGFLARADWMRELDARPE
;
A
#
# COMPACT_ATOMS: atom_id res chain seq x y z
N MET A 1 65.86 -12.53 2.46
CA MET A 1 64.57 -11.96 2.14
C MET A 1 63.86 -12.83 1.14
N ARG A 2 62.89 -13.61 1.57
CA ARG A 2 62.06 -14.50 0.68
C ARG A 2 60.77 -13.77 0.38
N GLU A 3 60.62 -13.27 -0.84
CA GLU A 3 59.35 -12.72 -1.32
C GLU A 3 58.36 -13.91 -1.56
N THR A 4 57.33 -13.97 -0.75
CA THR A 4 56.22 -14.87 -0.93
C THR A 4 55.30 -14.28 -1.99
N ARG A 5 55.44 -14.72 -3.24
CA ARG A 5 54.50 -14.41 -4.32
C ARG A 5 53.17 -15.12 -4.00
N MET A 6 52.15 -14.37 -3.60
CA MET A 6 50.81 -14.86 -3.43
C MET A 6 50.23 -15.35 -4.76
N ALA A 7 49.77 -16.60 -4.83
CA ALA A 7 49.27 -17.20 -6.05
C ALA A 7 47.96 -16.51 -6.49
N ARG A 8 47.82 -16.22 -7.79
CA ARG A 8 46.64 -15.54 -8.39
C ARG A 8 45.29 -16.19 -7.98
N ARG A 9 45.25 -17.46 -7.68
CA ARG A 9 44.06 -18.17 -7.20
C ARG A 9 43.62 -17.73 -5.81
N THR A 10 44.55 -17.47 -4.90
CA THR A 10 44.24 -17.03 -3.53
C THR A 10 43.72 -15.59 -3.51
N PHE A 11 44.20 -14.72 -4.42
CA PHE A 11 43.71 -13.35 -4.55
C PHE A 11 42.28 -13.33 -5.10
N LEU A 12 41.96 -14.13 -6.11
CA LEU A 12 40.58 -14.20 -6.66
C LEU A 12 39.57 -14.83 -5.69
N GLN A 13 39.99 -15.73 -4.80
CA GLN A 13 39.09 -16.28 -3.77
C GLN A 13 38.82 -15.29 -2.64
N LEU A 14 39.77 -14.45 -2.27
CA LEU A 14 39.58 -13.41 -1.25
C LEU A 14 38.74 -12.23 -1.76
N THR A 15 38.93 -11.82 -3.01
CA THR A 15 38.13 -10.72 -3.59
C THR A 15 36.71 -11.14 -3.95
N GLY A 16 36.47 -12.41 -4.32
CA GLY A 16 35.14 -12.96 -4.58
C GLY A 16 34.29 -13.07 -3.32
N ALA A 17 34.87 -13.41 -2.19
CA ALA A 17 34.14 -13.53 -0.92
C ALA A 17 33.77 -12.16 -0.32
N ALA A 18 34.61 -11.14 -0.51
CA ALA A 18 34.32 -9.78 -0.04
C ALA A 18 33.26 -9.03 -0.90
N ALA A 19 33.26 -9.29 -2.20
CA ALA A 19 32.28 -8.68 -3.11
C ALA A 19 30.87 -9.32 -3.01
N GLY A 20 30.81 -10.62 -2.71
CA GLY A 20 29.54 -11.35 -2.55
C GLY A 20 28.77 -10.95 -1.28
N ALA A 21 29.45 -10.58 -0.20
CA ALA A 21 28.84 -10.15 1.04
C ALA A 21 28.25 -8.73 0.96
N ALA A 22 28.81 -7.86 0.13
CA ALA A 22 28.31 -6.48 -0.02
C ALA A 22 27.06 -6.34 -0.90
N LEU A 23 26.80 -7.32 -1.79
CA LEU A 23 25.63 -7.29 -2.67
C LEU A 23 24.36 -7.89 -2.02
N LEU A 24 24.49 -8.64 -0.92
CA LEU A 24 23.35 -9.19 -0.16
C LEU A 24 22.89 -8.25 0.97
N ALA A 25 23.62 -7.19 1.29
CA ALA A 25 23.25 -6.22 2.31
C ALA A 25 22.29 -5.12 1.83
N GLY A 26 21.96 -5.09 0.53
CA GLY A 26 21.16 -4.02 -0.09
C GLY A 26 19.65 -4.12 0.06
N CYS A 27 19.11 -5.23 0.55
CA CYS A 27 17.65 -5.39 0.73
C CYS A 27 17.25 -5.74 2.18
N GLY A 28 18.05 -5.45 3.16
CA GLY A 28 17.87 -5.90 4.53
C GLY A 28 17.87 -4.82 5.61
N GLU A 29 17.91 -3.56 5.29
CA GLU A 29 17.54 -2.53 6.27
C GLU A 29 16.02 -2.41 6.30
N ARG A 30 15.41 -3.29 7.08
CA ARG A 30 14.17 -3.00 7.75
C ARG A 30 14.42 -1.67 8.46
N ALA A 31 13.91 -0.59 7.92
CA ALA A 31 13.79 0.64 8.66
C ALA A 31 12.93 0.30 9.88
N GLU A 32 13.56 -0.06 10.97
CA GLU A 32 12.96 0.03 12.28
C GLU A 32 12.71 1.52 12.50
N SER A 33 11.61 1.99 11.97
CA SER A 33 10.95 3.18 12.45
C SER A 33 10.77 2.96 13.94
N ALA A 34 11.59 3.64 14.73
CA ALA A 34 11.51 3.67 16.17
C ALA A 34 10.14 4.23 16.57
N ALA A 35 9.16 3.34 16.67
CA ALA A 35 7.93 3.56 17.41
C ALA A 35 8.09 2.82 18.70
N GLU A 36 8.49 3.57 19.74
CA GLU A 36 8.63 3.08 21.10
C GLU A 36 7.38 2.38 21.59
N SER A 37 7.62 1.17 22.07
CA SER A 37 6.95 0.51 23.21
C SER A 37 5.44 0.62 23.34
N GLY A 38 4.72 -0.11 22.51
CA GLY A 38 3.41 -0.64 22.88
C GLY A 38 3.45 -2.15 22.78
N THR A 39 3.27 -2.84 23.91
CA THR A 39 3.35 -4.29 24.03
C THR A 39 2.17 -5.00 23.30
N GLY A 40 2.08 -4.87 21.98
CA GLY A 40 1.04 -5.49 21.19
C GLY A 40 1.38 -5.46 19.71
N PRO A 41 0.68 -6.25 18.87
CA PRO A 41 0.89 -6.25 17.44
C PRO A 41 0.57 -4.86 16.84
N MET A 42 1.30 -4.49 15.79
CA MET A 42 1.10 -3.25 15.06
C MET A 42 0.63 -3.56 13.64
N VAL A 43 -0.45 -2.92 13.22
CA VAL A 43 -0.99 -3.00 11.86
C VAL A 43 -0.52 -1.80 11.06
N THR A 44 0.15 -2.05 9.96
CA THR A 44 0.67 -1.03 9.04
C THR A 44 -0.31 -0.76 7.91
N VAL A 45 -0.60 0.52 7.65
CA VAL A 45 -1.54 0.95 6.62
C VAL A 45 -0.85 1.92 5.67
N LEU A 46 -0.80 1.58 4.39
CA LEU A 46 -0.29 2.47 3.34
C LEU A 46 -1.45 3.02 2.51
N MET A 47 -1.48 4.33 2.33
CA MET A 47 -2.54 5.00 1.58
C MET A 47 -2.01 6.15 0.72
N PRO A 48 -2.66 6.46 -0.41
CA PRO A 48 -2.31 7.66 -1.17
C PRO A 48 -2.74 8.90 -0.38
N GLY A 49 -1.87 9.89 -0.31
CA GLY A 49 -2.14 11.15 0.39
C GLY A 49 -0.99 12.12 0.29
N GLN A 50 -1.22 13.33 0.76
CA GLN A 50 -0.23 14.42 0.75
C GLN A 50 -0.02 15.02 2.14
N SER A 51 -0.40 14.29 3.19
CA SER A 51 -0.15 14.74 4.56
C SER A 51 1.34 14.63 4.87
N ASP A 52 1.82 15.53 5.71
CA ASP A 52 3.17 15.45 6.23
C ASP A 52 3.32 14.27 7.22
N GLU A 53 4.55 13.88 7.47
CA GLU A 53 4.86 12.79 8.39
C GLU A 53 4.30 13.06 9.80
N THR A 54 4.32 14.31 10.25
CA THR A 54 3.81 14.71 11.57
C THR A 54 2.30 14.46 11.68
N ALA A 55 1.52 14.75 10.63
CA ALA A 55 0.10 14.46 10.60
C ALA A 55 -0.17 12.94 10.64
N CYS A 56 0.58 12.16 9.88
CA CYS A 56 0.48 10.69 9.88
C CYS A 56 0.76 10.10 11.27
N VAL A 57 1.80 10.58 11.95
CA VAL A 57 2.14 10.17 13.32
C VAL A 57 1.00 10.50 14.30
N ARG A 58 0.45 11.71 14.24
CA ARG A 58 -0.68 12.12 15.10
C ARG A 58 -1.93 11.28 14.88
N ILE A 59 -2.29 11.02 13.63
CA ILE A 59 -3.45 10.17 13.28
C ILE A 59 -3.20 8.74 13.75
N SER A 60 -2.02 8.19 13.53
CA SER A 60 -1.63 6.86 13.97
C SER A 60 -1.72 6.72 15.50
N ALA A 61 -1.27 7.72 16.23
CA ALA A 61 -1.37 7.74 17.70
C ALA A 61 -2.83 7.75 18.17
N ALA A 62 -3.66 8.64 17.62
CA ALA A 62 -5.07 8.74 17.99
C ALA A 62 -5.85 7.44 17.65
N LEU A 63 -5.59 6.83 16.49
CA LEU A 63 -6.19 5.55 16.14
C LEU A 63 -5.70 4.43 17.05
N SER A 64 -4.41 4.41 17.37
CA SER A 64 -3.82 3.39 18.24
C SER A 64 -4.41 3.40 19.65
N GLU A 65 -4.78 4.55 20.19
CA GLU A 65 -5.48 4.63 21.48
C GLU A 65 -6.82 3.87 21.43
N VAL A 66 -7.59 4.07 20.39
CA VAL A 66 -8.90 3.41 20.23
C VAL A 66 -8.74 1.92 19.93
N THR A 67 -7.82 1.56 19.02
CA THR A 67 -7.62 0.16 18.62
C THR A 67 -6.98 -0.68 19.72
N LYS A 68 -6.05 -0.12 20.49
CA LYS A 68 -5.48 -0.81 21.66
C LYS A 68 -6.54 -1.16 22.70
N GLN A 69 -7.43 -0.23 23.00
CA GLN A 69 -8.50 -0.45 23.98
C GLN A 69 -9.55 -1.47 23.51
N LYS A 70 -9.91 -1.44 22.22
CA LYS A 70 -11.00 -2.27 21.67
C LYS A 70 -10.53 -3.58 21.07
N LEU A 71 -9.36 -3.60 20.48
CA LEU A 71 -8.89 -4.69 19.63
C LEU A 71 -7.49 -5.23 20.00
N GLY A 72 -6.78 -4.56 20.90
CA GLY A 72 -5.48 -5.02 21.41
C GLY A 72 -4.28 -4.79 20.47
N PHE A 73 -4.40 -3.96 19.43
CA PHE A 73 -3.30 -3.64 18.51
C PHE A 73 -3.12 -2.15 18.27
N SER A 74 -1.93 -1.77 17.81
CA SER A 74 -1.61 -0.41 17.37
C SER A 74 -1.77 -0.28 15.84
N VAL A 75 -1.90 0.94 15.35
CA VAL A 75 -1.98 1.24 13.92
C VAL A 75 -0.89 2.24 13.54
N SER A 76 -0.18 1.97 12.47
CA SER A 76 0.75 2.91 11.84
C SER A 76 0.25 3.25 10.43
N ILE A 77 0.00 4.52 10.17
CA ILE A 77 -0.43 5.02 8.87
C ILE A 77 0.74 5.71 8.19
N GLU A 78 0.98 5.31 6.96
CA GLU A 78 1.93 5.96 6.06
C GLU A 78 1.18 6.48 4.83
N GLN A 79 1.50 7.68 4.40
CA GLN A 79 0.97 8.27 3.19
C GLN A 79 2.07 8.50 2.16
N VAL A 80 1.76 8.19 0.93
CA VAL A 80 2.62 8.43 -0.23
C VAL A 80 1.86 9.28 -1.23
N ALA A 81 2.54 10.25 -1.83
CA ALA A 81 1.93 11.12 -2.83
C ALA A 81 1.22 10.27 -3.92
N PRO A 82 0.00 10.62 -4.33
CA PRO A 82 -0.78 9.82 -5.28
C PRO A 82 -0.03 9.52 -6.59
N THR A 83 0.83 10.44 -7.02
CA THR A 83 1.68 10.28 -8.22
C THR A 83 2.71 9.16 -8.09
N ASN A 84 3.21 8.91 -6.89
CA ASN A 84 4.29 7.96 -6.60
C ASN A 84 3.77 6.67 -5.95
N TYR A 85 2.48 6.63 -5.62
CA TYR A 85 1.89 5.56 -4.83
C TYR A 85 1.98 4.19 -5.52
N SER A 86 1.73 4.12 -6.82
CA SER A 86 1.84 2.88 -7.59
C SER A 86 3.27 2.35 -7.66
N GLU A 87 4.25 3.23 -7.82
CA GLU A 87 5.67 2.87 -7.83
C GLU A 87 6.13 2.36 -6.46
N GLU A 88 5.71 3.02 -5.39
CA GLU A 88 6.04 2.59 -4.03
C GLU A 88 5.43 1.23 -3.69
N LEU A 89 4.18 0.96 -4.06
CA LEU A 89 3.58 -0.36 -3.88
C LEU A 89 4.32 -1.44 -4.67
N TRP A 90 4.68 -1.14 -5.92
CA TRP A 90 5.47 -2.05 -6.74
C TRP A 90 6.82 -2.38 -6.10
N LYS A 91 7.53 -1.37 -5.63
CA LYS A 91 8.80 -1.52 -4.93
C LYS A 91 8.67 -2.41 -3.69
N ARG A 92 7.65 -2.14 -2.86
CA ARG A 92 7.38 -2.94 -1.65
C ARG A 92 7.02 -4.39 -1.98
N MET A 93 6.27 -4.61 -3.04
CA MET A 93 5.93 -5.96 -3.51
C MET A 93 7.18 -6.74 -3.91
N VAL A 94 8.07 -6.12 -4.71
CA VAL A 94 9.33 -6.76 -5.14
C VAL A 94 10.27 -7.02 -3.95
N CYS A 95 10.36 -6.09 -3.02
CA CYS A 95 11.17 -6.22 -1.80
C CYS A 95 10.51 -7.07 -0.70
N GLN A 96 9.31 -7.59 -0.92
CA GLN A 96 8.54 -8.37 0.08
C GLN A 96 8.30 -7.60 1.40
N THR A 97 8.13 -6.29 1.31
CA THR A 97 7.89 -5.38 2.44
C THR A 97 6.49 -4.75 2.37
N MET A 98 5.51 -5.51 1.88
CA MET A 98 4.14 -5.04 1.78
C MET A 98 3.57 -4.68 3.18
N PRO A 99 2.79 -3.60 3.28
CA PRO A 99 2.06 -3.29 4.50
C PRO A 99 0.93 -4.29 4.73
N ASP A 100 0.39 -4.33 5.96
CA ASP A 100 -0.73 -5.21 6.30
C ASP A 100 -2.02 -4.80 5.57
N LEU A 101 -2.22 -3.49 5.38
CA LEU A 101 -3.33 -2.93 4.63
C LEU A 101 -2.83 -1.86 3.64
N PHE A 102 -3.39 -1.85 2.45
CA PHE A 102 -3.11 -0.81 1.46
C PHE A 102 -4.32 -0.52 0.59
N PHE A 103 -4.36 0.67 0.02
CA PHE A 103 -5.42 1.09 -0.89
C PHE A 103 -5.10 0.68 -2.32
N LEU A 104 -6.10 0.15 -3.02
CA LEU A 104 -6.05 -0.04 -4.46
C LEU A 104 -6.67 1.17 -5.15
N THR A 105 -5.93 1.80 -6.03
CA THR A 105 -6.39 2.90 -6.90
C THR A 105 -6.72 2.37 -8.30
N GLU A 106 -7.31 3.20 -9.14
CA GLU A 106 -7.71 2.83 -10.51
C GLU A 106 -6.54 2.32 -11.38
N ASN A 107 -5.33 2.79 -11.10
CA ASN A 107 -4.12 2.42 -11.84
C ASN A 107 -3.45 1.13 -11.34
N GLN A 108 -4.11 0.40 -10.44
CA GLN A 108 -3.54 -0.79 -9.81
C GLN A 108 -4.48 -1.98 -9.98
N PRO A 109 -4.30 -2.75 -11.04
CA PRO A 109 -5.12 -3.93 -11.26
C PRO A 109 -4.86 -4.97 -10.18
N LEU A 110 -5.93 -5.49 -9.59
CA LEU A 110 -5.89 -6.43 -8.46
C LEU A 110 -5.21 -7.76 -8.81
N ASP A 111 -5.28 -8.17 -10.07
CA ASP A 111 -4.68 -9.40 -10.59
C ASP A 111 -3.15 -9.45 -10.42
N VAL A 112 -2.48 -8.31 -10.47
CA VAL A 112 -1.03 -8.23 -10.23
C VAL A 112 -0.69 -8.71 -8.82
N TYR A 113 -1.44 -8.25 -7.82
CA TYR A 113 -1.21 -8.63 -6.41
C TYR A 113 -1.65 -10.07 -6.14
N LEU A 114 -2.69 -10.56 -6.83
CA LEU A 114 -3.12 -11.96 -6.77
C LEU A 114 -2.04 -12.91 -7.28
N ASN A 115 -1.46 -12.60 -8.44
CA ASN A 115 -0.44 -13.43 -9.08
C ASN A 115 0.86 -13.50 -8.26
N GLN A 116 1.13 -12.48 -7.45
CA GLN A 116 2.29 -12.42 -6.55
C GLN A 116 1.99 -12.96 -5.15
N ASN A 117 0.77 -13.44 -4.87
CA ASN A 117 0.33 -13.89 -3.55
C ASN A 117 0.53 -12.85 -2.43
N CYS A 118 0.41 -11.55 -2.77
CA CYS A 118 0.61 -10.45 -1.82
C CYS A 118 -0.64 -10.14 -1.00
N ILE A 119 -1.79 -10.72 -1.35
CA ILE A 119 -3.09 -10.44 -0.71
C ILE A 119 -3.81 -11.74 -0.35
N LEU A 120 -4.55 -11.69 0.74
CA LEU A 120 -5.31 -12.83 1.27
C LEU A 120 -6.76 -12.81 0.80
N PRO A 121 -7.38 -13.98 0.58
CA PRO A 121 -8.82 -14.07 0.35
C PRO A 121 -9.58 -13.72 1.63
N LEU A 122 -10.55 -12.81 1.52
CA LEU A 122 -11.35 -12.31 2.64
C LEU A 122 -12.69 -13.02 2.81
N SER A 123 -13.07 -13.92 1.89
CA SER A 123 -14.42 -14.52 1.87
C SER A 123 -14.81 -15.18 3.18
N ALA A 124 -13.94 -16.01 3.76
CA ALA A 124 -14.22 -16.68 5.03
C ALA A 124 -14.33 -15.67 6.20
N LEU A 125 -13.45 -14.70 6.26
CA LEU A 125 -13.47 -13.65 7.29
C LEU A 125 -14.73 -12.78 7.21
N LEU A 126 -15.25 -12.54 6.00
CA LEU A 126 -16.48 -11.77 5.81
C LEU A 126 -17.73 -12.54 6.25
N GLU A 127 -17.71 -13.86 6.26
CA GLU A 127 -18.79 -14.67 6.82
C GLU A 127 -18.84 -14.56 8.36
N GLU A 128 -17.69 -14.43 9.01
CA GLU A 128 -17.59 -14.19 10.45
C GLU A 128 -18.00 -12.76 10.84
N HIS A 129 -17.97 -11.83 9.87
CA HIS A 129 -18.29 -10.42 10.07
C HIS A 129 -19.43 -9.92 9.18
N PRO A 130 -20.68 -10.40 9.38
CA PRO A 130 -21.82 -10.06 8.53
C PRO A 130 -22.16 -8.56 8.53
N GLY A 131 -21.86 -7.85 9.61
CA GLY A 131 -22.04 -6.41 9.69
C GLY A 131 -21.19 -5.65 8.68
N LEU A 132 -19.94 -6.08 8.43
CA LEU A 132 -19.09 -5.49 7.40
C LEU A 132 -19.62 -5.83 5.99
N LYS A 133 -20.06 -7.07 5.79
CA LYS A 133 -20.61 -7.51 4.51
C LYS A 133 -21.87 -6.73 4.13
N ALA A 134 -22.72 -6.38 5.09
CA ALA A 134 -23.95 -5.61 4.87
C ALA A 134 -23.73 -4.13 4.52
N LEU A 135 -22.51 -3.58 4.70
CA LEU A 135 -22.21 -2.17 4.37
C LEU A 135 -22.16 -1.89 2.87
N PHE A 136 -22.03 -2.92 2.04
CA PHE A 136 -21.84 -2.81 0.62
C PHE A 136 -22.82 -3.68 -0.14
N SER A 137 -23.23 -3.23 -1.33
CA SER A 137 -24.14 -3.99 -2.21
C SER A 137 -23.43 -5.20 -2.83
N GLU A 138 -24.22 -6.18 -3.30
CA GLU A 138 -23.70 -7.34 -4.03
C GLU A 138 -22.87 -6.95 -5.27
N GLN A 139 -23.29 -5.91 -5.96
CA GLN A 139 -22.57 -5.40 -7.13
C GLN A 139 -21.18 -4.83 -6.75
N GLN A 140 -21.07 -4.15 -5.60
CA GLN A 140 -19.80 -3.66 -5.09
C GLN A 140 -18.88 -4.80 -4.69
N TRP A 141 -19.40 -5.85 -4.05
CA TRP A 141 -18.64 -7.05 -3.74
C TRP A 141 -18.23 -7.82 -4.99
N ALA A 142 -19.12 -7.93 -5.98
CA ALA A 142 -18.82 -8.60 -7.25
C ALA A 142 -17.61 -7.96 -7.96
N SER A 143 -17.49 -6.62 -7.91
CA SER A 143 -16.34 -5.90 -8.48
C SER A 143 -14.99 -6.19 -7.77
N ARG A 144 -15.01 -6.81 -6.60
CA ARG A 144 -13.82 -7.19 -5.81
C ARG A 144 -13.67 -8.70 -5.69
N THR A 145 -14.45 -9.45 -6.46
CA THR A 145 -14.45 -10.91 -6.48
C THR A 145 -13.65 -11.42 -7.68
N TYR A 146 -12.61 -12.19 -7.41
CA TYR A 146 -11.76 -12.86 -8.39
C TYR A 146 -11.72 -14.35 -8.06
N TYR A 147 -11.79 -15.20 -9.06
CA TYR A 147 -11.77 -16.67 -8.88
C TYR A 147 -12.75 -17.15 -7.80
N ARG A 148 -13.95 -16.54 -7.74
CA ARG A 148 -15.02 -16.83 -6.76
C ARG A 148 -14.65 -16.50 -5.29
N ARG A 149 -13.63 -15.67 -5.07
CA ARG A 149 -13.24 -15.21 -3.73
C ARG A 149 -13.12 -13.69 -3.71
N ILE A 150 -13.48 -13.09 -2.59
CA ILE A 150 -13.34 -11.67 -2.34
C ILE A 150 -11.92 -11.40 -1.82
N TYR A 151 -11.22 -10.43 -2.39
CA TYR A 151 -9.85 -10.08 -2.02
C TYR A 151 -9.68 -8.64 -1.56
N ALA A 152 -10.66 -7.80 -1.76
CA ALA A 152 -10.61 -6.42 -1.32
C ALA A 152 -11.97 -5.96 -0.77
N ILE A 153 -11.92 -5.03 0.17
CA ILE A 153 -13.12 -4.36 0.69
C ILE A 153 -13.40 -3.17 -0.21
N PRO A 154 -14.64 -3.01 -0.73
CA PRO A 154 -14.99 -1.83 -1.52
C PRO A 154 -14.77 -0.54 -0.72
N ALA A 155 -14.26 0.50 -1.35
CA ALA A 155 -14.19 1.80 -0.71
C ALA A 155 -15.57 2.46 -0.72
N ARG A 156 -15.94 3.09 0.40
CA ARG A 156 -17.14 3.90 0.51
C ARG A 156 -16.83 5.32 0.04
N ALA A 157 -16.49 5.47 -1.25
CA ALA A 157 -16.28 6.78 -1.85
C ALA A 157 -17.55 7.19 -2.58
N VAL A 158 -17.98 8.43 -2.37
CA VAL A 158 -18.97 9.08 -3.24
C VAL A 158 -18.22 9.48 -4.51
N LEU A 159 -18.05 8.52 -5.41
CA LEU A 159 -17.44 8.74 -6.72
C LEU A 159 -18.49 9.32 -7.67
N MET A 160 -18.91 10.53 -7.39
CA MET A 160 -19.63 11.33 -8.38
C MET A 160 -18.63 12.28 -9.03
N TYR A 161 -17.87 11.76 -10.00
CA TYR A 161 -17.23 12.64 -10.97
C TYR A 161 -18.34 13.16 -11.89
N GLN A 162 -18.83 14.34 -11.59
CA GLN A 162 -19.67 15.08 -12.55
C GLN A 162 -18.73 15.64 -13.60
N ILE A 163 -18.66 14.97 -14.75
CA ILE A 163 -17.99 15.52 -15.92
C ILE A 163 -19.04 16.37 -16.63
N GLY A 164 -18.75 17.64 -16.79
CA GLY A 164 -19.63 18.57 -17.45
C GLY A 164 -18.85 19.64 -18.19
N PHE A 165 -19.48 20.29 -19.16
CA PHE A 165 -18.95 21.44 -19.83
C PHE A 165 -19.42 22.72 -19.14
N LEU A 166 -18.50 23.63 -18.86
CA LEU A 166 -18.85 24.99 -18.44
C LEU A 166 -18.87 25.86 -19.68
N ALA A 167 -20.03 26.45 -19.96
CA ALA A 167 -20.19 27.40 -21.04
C ALA A 167 -20.45 28.80 -20.50
N ARG A 168 -19.92 29.81 -21.17
CA ARG A 168 -20.19 31.22 -20.82
C ARG A 168 -21.66 31.55 -21.09
N ALA A 169 -22.33 32.08 -20.08
CA ALA A 169 -23.77 32.39 -20.15
C ALA A 169 -24.12 33.52 -21.16
N ASP A 170 -23.18 34.44 -21.39
CA ASP A 170 -23.34 35.47 -22.41
C ASP A 170 -23.33 34.89 -23.83
N TRP A 171 -22.40 34.00 -24.14
CA TRP A 171 -22.33 33.30 -25.44
C TRP A 171 -23.55 32.41 -25.68
N MET A 172 -23.98 31.67 -24.62
CA MET A 172 -25.17 30.83 -24.72
C MET A 172 -26.42 31.64 -25.09
N ARG A 173 -26.53 32.88 -24.57
CA ARG A 173 -27.64 33.79 -24.92
C ARG A 173 -27.52 34.36 -26.31
N GLU A 174 -26.34 34.77 -26.75
CA GLU A 174 -26.10 35.29 -28.10
C GLU A 174 -26.36 34.24 -29.20
N LEU A 175 -26.06 32.97 -28.90
CA LEU A 175 -26.25 31.86 -29.82
C LEU A 175 -27.62 31.18 -29.72
N ASP A 176 -28.51 31.68 -28.82
CA ASP A 176 -29.79 31.05 -28.46
C ASP A 176 -29.65 29.53 -28.18
N ALA A 177 -28.49 29.15 -27.63
CA ALA A 177 -28.18 27.75 -27.34
C ALA A 177 -28.71 27.42 -25.94
N ARG A 178 -29.49 26.35 -25.83
CA ARG A 178 -29.98 25.81 -24.57
C ARG A 178 -29.30 24.46 -24.31
N PRO A 179 -28.78 24.23 -23.08
CA PRO A 179 -28.35 22.89 -22.74
C PRO A 179 -29.61 21.98 -22.70
N GLU A 180 -29.52 20.85 -23.38
CA GLU A 180 -30.50 19.77 -23.27
C GLU A 180 -30.42 19.03 -21.94
#